data_cca808e0e1f663a33ee4238ce37ec7c6
#
_entry.id   cca808e0e1f663a33ee4238ce37ec7c6
#
_cell.length_a   1.000
_cell.length_b   1.000
_cell.length_c   1.000
_cell.angle_alpha   90.00
_cell.angle_beta   90.00
_cell.angle_gamma   90.00
#
_symmetry.space_group_name_H-M   'P 1'
#
loop_
_entity.id
_entity.type
_entity.pdbx_description
1 polymer ?
#
loop_
_entity_poly.entity_id
_entity_poly.type
_entity_poly.pdbx_seq_one_letter_code
_entity_poly.pdbx_strand_id
1 'polypeptide(L)'
;MPNKLKEKIHLPFSNLFNAYSKSINKAYSRTGSLFQEHLQRNRIENENYLKQLILYVHLNPVKHKFSEHFETYLHSSYRSYLSVRTTSIDRDFIIDLFGGLDNFKFCHDERKIIYEGLINDVSLSDE
;
A
#
# COMPACT_ATOMS: atom_id res chain seq x y z
N MET A 1 -11.63 6.80 -21.23
CA MET A 1 -12.07 7.87 -20.30
C MET A 1 -12.02 9.22 -20.95
N PRO A 2 -13.05 10.05 -20.78
CA PRO A 2 -12.97 11.45 -21.23
C PRO A 2 -11.81 12.18 -20.55
N ASN A 3 -11.13 13.06 -21.29
CA ASN A 3 -9.97 13.80 -20.77
C ASN A 3 -10.30 14.60 -19.51
N LYS A 4 -11.50 15.17 -19.42
CA LYS A 4 -11.96 15.92 -18.23
C LYS A 4 -12.01 15.07 -16.97
N LEU A 5 -12.37 13.79 -17.09
CA LEU A 5 -12.40 12.88 -15.94
C LEU A 5 -10.99 12.49 -15.50
N LYS A 6 -10.07 12.29 -16.45
CA LYS A 6 -8.65 12.05 -16.15
C LYS A 6 -8.04 13.23 -15.40
N GLU A 7 -8.32 14.45 -15.83
CA GLU A 7 -7.86 15.68 -15.17
C GLU A 7 -8.40 15.79 -13.75
N LYS A 8 -9.70 15.51 -13.55
CA LYS A 8 -10.34 15.55 -12.22
C LYS A 8 -9.76 14.51 -11.26
N ILE A 9 -9.42 13.32 -11.75
CA ILE A 9 -8.82 12.26 -10.93
C ILE A 9 -7.37 12.60 -10.58
N HIS A 10 -6.64 13.25 -11.50
CA HIS A 10 -5.25 13.62 -11.30
C HIS A 10 -5.08 14.80 -10.31
N LEU A 11 -5.99 15.75 -10.31
CA LEU A 11 -5.88 16.99 -9.55
C LEU A 11 -5.72 16.79 -8.03
N PRO A 12 -6.49 15.92 -7.34
CA PRO A 12 -6.28 15.67 -5.91
C PRO A 12 -4.88 15.16 -5.58
N PHE A 13 -4.30 14.31 -6.43
CA PHE A 13 -2.94 13.81 -6.25
C PHE A 13 -1.91 14.92 -6.43
N SER A 14 -2.06 15.75 -7.46
CA SER A 14 -1.19 16.92 -7.69
C SER A 14 -1.24 17.88 -6.51
N ASN A 15 -2.43 18.18 -6.01
CA ASN A 15 -2.61 19.06 -4.85
C ASN A 15 -1.96 18.48 -3.59
N LEU A 16 -2.12 17.18 -3.35
CA LEU A 16 -1.51 16.49 -2.20
C LEU A 16 0.01 16.57 -2.28
N PHE A 17 0.60 16.23 -3.42
CA PHE A 17 2.05 16.24 -3.57
C PHE A 17 2.64 17.64 -3.49
N ASN A 18 1.96 18.65 -4.04
CA ASN A 18 2.38 20.04 -3.92
C ASN A 18 2.35 20.52 -2.47
N ALA A 19 1.27 20.23 -1.74
CA ALA A 19 1.15 20.58 -0.33
C ALA A 19 2.22 19.90 0.52
N TYR A 20 2.46 18.62 0.29
CA TYR A 20 3.48 17.85 1.00
C TYR A 20 4.88 18.39 0.72
N SER A 21 5.20 18.66 -0.54
CA SER A 21 6.50 19.22 -0.96
C SER A 21 6.76 20.58 -0.31
N LYS A 22 5.75 21.46 -0.28
CA LYS A 22 5.86 22.76 0.39
C LYS A 22 6.13 22.61 1.88
N SER A 23 5.44 21.68 2.54
CA SER A 23 5.61 21.40 3.97
C SER A 23 7.03 20.91 4.28
N ILE A 24 7.54 19.96 3.51
CA ILE A 24 8.90 19.42 3.67
C ILE A 24 9.96 20.49 3.38
N ASN A 25 9.79 21.24 2.30
CA ASN A 25 10.71 22.33 1.95
C ASN A 25 10.80 23.38 3.06
N LYS A 26 9.66 23.74 3.64
CA LYS A 26 9.61 24.68 4.77
C LYS A 26 10.25 24.11 6.04
N ALA A 27 9.93 22.87 6.39
CA ALA A 27 10.41 22.22 7.62
C ALA A 27 11.91 22.01 7.63
N TYR A 28 12.51 21.69 6.47
CA TYR A 28 13.94 21.35 6.35
C TYR A 28 14.76 22.40 5.58
N SER A 29 14.19 23.58 5.36
CA SER A 29 14.87 24.70 4.66
C SER A 29 15.46 24.29 3.31
N ARG A 30 14.75 23.45 2.57
CA ARG A 30 15.15 23.00 1.24
C ARG A 30 14.32 23.67 0.15
N THR A 31 14.84 23.66 -1.08
CA THR A 31 14.16 24.19 -2.25
C THR A 31 14.13 23.16 -3.36
N GLY A 32 13.23 23.36 -4.31
CA GLY A 32 13.12 22.52 -5.49
C GLY A 32 12.13 21.38 -5.35
N SER A 33 12.05 20.58 -6.39
CA SER A 33 11.09 19.49 -6.51
C SER A 33 11.44 18.32 -5.57
N LEU A 34 10.45 17.84 -4.84
CA LEU A 34 10.59 16.65 -4.00
C LEU A 34 10.24 15.37 -4.77
N PHE A 35 9.28 15.45 -5.68
CA PHE A 35 8.79 14.34 -6.49
C PHE A 35 9.19 14.50 -7.95
N GLN A 36 9.19 13.40 -8.68
CA GLN A 36 9.34 13.43 -10.14
C GLN A 36 8.15 14.14 -10.78
N GLU A 37 8.34 14.70 -11.98
CA GLU A 37 7.35 15.56 -12.65
C GLU A 37 5.98 14.91 -12.86
N HIS A 38 5.92 13.60 -13.07
CA HIS A 38 4.69 12.92 -13.44
C HIS A 38 4.37 11.80 -12.47
N LEU A 39 3.21 11.89 -11.83
CA LEU A 39 2.63 10.79 -11.09
C LEU A 39 2.19 9.71 -12.07
N GLN A 40 2.74 8.52 -11.94
CA GLN A 40 2.27 7.35 -12.67
C GLN A 40 1.18 6.66 -11.86
N ARG A 41 0.08 6.36 -12.54
CA ARG A 41 -1.04 5.63 -11.94
C ARG A 41 -1.66 4.71 -12.98
N ASN A 42 -2.07 3.54 -12.53
CA ASN A 42 -2.72 2.54 -13.36
C ASN A 42 -4.05 2.15 -12.74
N ARG A 43 -5.08 2.02 -13.58
CA ARG A 43 -6.37 1.52 -13.13
C ARG A 43 -6.28 0.01 -12.92
N ILE A 44 -6.82 -0.45 -11.79
CA ILE A 44 -6.92 -1.88 -11.49
C ILE A 44 -8.32 -2.34 -11.89
N GLU A 45 -8.41 -3.25 -12.85
CA GLU A 45 -9.68 -3.73 -13.39
C GLU A 45 -10.00 -5.17 -13.01
N ASN A 46 -9.01 -5.91 -12.49
CA ASN A 46 -9.14 -7.32 -12.12
C ASN A 46 -9.14 -7.47 -10.61
N GLU A 47 -10.17 -8.14 -10.06
CA GLU A 47 -10.31 -8.36 -8.61
C GLU A 47 -9.19 -9.21 -8.02
N ASN A 48 -8.72 -10.23 -8.72
CA ASN A 48 -7.59 -11.03 -8.27
C ASN A 48 -6.31 -10.20 -8.17
N TYR A 49 -6.08 -9.34 -9.15
CA TYR A 49 -4.94 -8.43 -9.12
C TYR A 49 -5.04 -7.45 -7.96
N LEU A 50 -6.23 -6.94 -7.68
CA LEU A 50 -6.45 -6.06 -6.52
C LEU A 50 -6.12 -6.76 -5.21
N LYS A 51 -6.57 -8.01 -5.02
CA LYS A 51 -6.22 -8.80 -3.83
C LYS A 51 -4.70 -8.97 -3.69
N GLN A 52 -4.03 -9.32 -4.78
CA GLN A 52 -2.57 -9.50 -4.77
C GLN A 52 -1.84 -8.21 -4.40
N LEU A 53 -2.30 -7.06 -4.90
CA LEU A 53 -1.71 -5.76 -4.57
C LEU A 53 -1.92 -5.39 -3.10
N ILE A 54 -3.10 -5.65 -2.54
CA ILE A 54 -3.36 -5.38 -1.12
C ILE A 54 -2.43 -6.22 -0.25
N LEU A 55 -2.28 -7.51 -0.55
CA LEU A 55 -1.34 -8.38 0.15
C LEU A 55 0.10 -7.89 0.00
N TYR A 56 0.49 -7.50 -1.19
CA TYR A 56 1.82 -6.99 -1.48
C TYR A 56 2.14 -5.73 -0.67
N VAL A 57 1.21 -4.76 -0.65
CA VAL A 57 1.41 -3.50 0.07
C VAL A 57 1.49 -3.75 1.57
N HIS A 58 0.61 -4.58 2.13
CA HIS A 58 0.60 -4.86 3.57
C HIS A 58 1.83 -5.65 4.03
N LEU A 59 2.35 -6.54 3.19
CA LEU A 59 3.50 -7.38 3.52
C LEU A 59 4.84 -6.80 3.08
N ASN A 60 4.82 -5.68 2.38
CA ASN A 60 6.03 -5.01 1.91
C ASN A 60 7.04 -4.72 3.02
N PRO A 61 6.64 -4.26 4.22
CA PRO A 61 7.60 -4.06 5.32
C PRO A 61 8.32 -5.33 5.74
N VAL A 62 7.63 -6.47 5.73
CA VAL A 62 8.24 -7.77 6.04
C VAL A 62 9.16 -8.23 4.91
N LYS A 63 8.72 -8.12 3.66
CA LYS A 63 9.49 -8.49 2.48
C LYS A 63 10.83 -7.74 2.41
N HIS A 64 10.83 -6.46 2.73
CA HIS A 64 12.02 -5.60 2.71
C HIS A 64 12.72 -5.47 4.06
N LYS A 65 12.35 -6.28 5.04
CA LYS A 65 12.99 -6.38 6.36
C LYS A 65 12.92 -5.07 7.18
N PHE A 66 11.92 -4.23 6.96
CA PHE A 66 11.65 -3.06 7.80
C PHE A 66 10.95 -3.45 9.11
N SER A 67 10.27 -4.59 9.13
CA SER A 67 9.58 -5.11 10.31
C SER A 67 9.50 -6.62 10.20
N GLU A 68 9.51 -7.31 11.35
CA GLU A 68 9.24 -8.76 11.42
C GLU A 68 7.74 -9.07 11.36
N HIS A 69 6.92 -8.10 11.71
CA HIS A 69 5.47 -8.26 11.84
C HIS A 69 4.74 -7.21 11.01
N PHE A 70 3.95 -7.64 10.04
CA PHE A 70 3.10 -6.73 9.27
C PHE A 70 1.89 -6.25 10.08
N GLU A 71 1.44 -7.05 11.06
CA GLU A 71 0.24 -6.81 11.87
C GLU A 71 0.37 -5.56 12.74
N THR A 72 1.56 -5.23 13.17
CA THR A 72 1.83 -4.12 14.09
C THR A 72 2.54 -2.94 13.44
N TYR A 73 2.86 -3.04 12.16
CA TYR A 73 3.54 -1.97 11.44
C TYR A 73 2.65 -0.73 11.34
N LEU A 74 3.14 0.41 11.87
CA LEU A 74 2.33 1.62 12.04
C LEU A 74 1.96 2.31 10.73
N HIS A 75 2.79 2.18 9.70
CA HIS A 75 2.62 2.88 8.42
C HIS A 75 1.90 2.02 7.38
N SER A 76 0.98 1.17 7.85
CA SER A 76 0.21 0.26 7.01
C SER A 76 -1.29 0.40 7.31
N SER A 77 -2.12 0.18 6.29
CA SER A 77 -3.56 0.15 6.44
C SER A 77 -4.11 -1.16 7.01
N TYR A 78 -3.28 -2.18 7.22
CA TYR A 78 -3.75 -3.51 7.66
C TYR A 78 -4.62 -3.44 8.91
N ARG A 79 -4.15 -2.74 9.94
CA ARG A 79 -4.88 -2.61 11.22
C ARG A 79 -6.23 -1.91 11.06
N SER A 80 -6.35 -1.01 10.11
CA SER A 80 -7.60 -0.31 9.81
C SER A 80 -8.68 -1.25 9.31
N TYR A 81 -8.31 -2.33 8.60
CA TYR A 81 -9.26 -3.35 8.16
C TYR A 81 -9.77 -4.21 9.31
N LEU A 82 -9.00 -4.36 10.38
CA LEU A 82 -9.39 -5.15 11.55
C LEU A 82 -10.18 -4.33 12.57
N SER A 83 -10.12 -3.02 12.48
CA SER A 83 -10.76 -2.08 13.41
C SER A 83 -12.22 -1.85 13.04
N VAL A 84 -13.04 -1.50 14.03
CA VAL A 84 -14.42 -1.04 13.84
C VAL A 84 -14.52 0.48 13.86
N ARG A 85 -13.40 1.18 14.04
CA ARG A 85 -13.36 2.66 14.07
C ARG A 85 -13.66 3.23 12.69
N THR A 86 -14.15 4.46 12.67
CA THR A 86 -14.39 5.21 11.44
C THR A 86 -13.09 5.36 10.64
N THR A 87 -13.16 5.08 9.36
CA THR A 87 -12.02 5.20 8.43
C THR A 87 -12.53 5.65 7.06
N SER A 88 -11.66 6.30 6.29
CA SER A 88 -11.93 6.64 4.89
C SER A 88 -11.63 5.48 3.93
N ILE A 89 -11.07 4.37 4.43
CA ILE A 89 -10.84 3.15 3.65
C ILE A 89 -12.18 2.45 3.40
N ASP A 90 -12.38 1.94 2.19
CA ASP A 90 -13.56 1.14 1.84
C ASP A 90 -13.38 -0.30 2.40
N ARG A 91 -13.49 -0.39 3.72
CA ARG A 91 -13.21 -1.61 4.48
C ARG A 91 -14.12 -2.75 4.07
N ASP A 92 -15.41 -2.49 4.00
CA ASP A 92 -16.40 -3.54 3.74
C ASP A 92 -16.22 -4.14 2.35
N PHE A 93 -15.98 -3.31 1.35
CA PHE A 93 -15.72 -3.76 -0.01
C PHE A 93 -14.50 -4.69 -0.07
N ILE A 94 -13.41 -4.31 0.57
CA ILE A 94 -12.16 -5.09 0.54
C ILE A 94 -12.31 -6.39 1.34
N ILE A 95 -12.93 -6.35 2.51
CA ILE A 95 -13.17 -7.57 3.31
C ILE A 95 -14.06 -8.54 2.55
N ASP A 96 -15.12 -8.05 1.89
CA ASP A 96 -15.97 -8.88 1.03
C ASP A 96 -15.21 -9.47 -0.15
N LEU A 97 -14.30 -8.71 -0.73
CA LEU A 97 -13.44 -9.15 -1.83
C LEU A 97 -12.61 -10.38 -1.43
N PHE A 98 -12.15 -10.44 -0.18
CA PHE A 98 -11.40 -11.58 0.36
C PHE A 98 -12.32 -12.71 0.86
N GLY A 99 -13.63 -12.52 0.84
CA GLY A 99 -14.58 -13.53 1.33
C GLY A 99 -14.80 -13.51 2.82
N GLY A 100 -14.48 -12.40 3.50
CA GLY A 100 -14.68 -12.20 4.93
C GLY A 100 -13.38 -11.91 5.66
N LEU A 101 -13.51 -11.48 6.92
CA LEU A 101 -12.37 -11.07 7.75
C LEU A 101 -11.41 -12.23 8.04
N ASP A 102 -11.93 -13.42 8.33
CA ASP A 102 -11.09 -14.59 8.63
C ASP A 102 -10.24 -14.97 7.42
N ASN A 103 -10.82 -14.96 6.23
CA ASN A 103 -10.09 -15.25 5.01
C ASN A 103 -9.10 -14.14 4.65
N PHE A 104 -9.44 -12.89 4.93
CA PHE A 104 -8.53 -11.76 4.79
C PHE A 104 -7.26 -11.97 5.62
N LYS A 105 -7.41 -12.32 6.89
CA LYS A 105 -6.28 -12.63 7.79
C LYS A 105 -5.48 -13.83 7.30
N PHE A 106 -6.18 -14.89 6.92
CA PHE A 106 -5.57 -16.14 6.45
C PHE A 106 -4.68 -15.89 5.21
N CYS A 107 -5.16 -15.13 4.25
CA CYS A 107 -4.40 -14.80 3.04
C CYS A 107 -3.11 -14.03 3.35
N HIS A 108 -3.17 -13.11 4.32
CA HIS A 108 -1.99 -12.37 4.77
C HIS A 108 -0.97 -13.29 5.44
N ASP A 109 -1.42 -14.15 6.35
CA ASP A 109 -0.54 -15.08 7.07
C ASP A 109 0.12 -16.07 6.11
N GLU A 110 -0.63 -16.60 5.16
CA GLU A 110 -0.11 -17.52 4.14
C GLU A 110 0.94 -16.84 3.26
N ARG A 111 0.69 -15.62 2.82
CA ARG A 111 1.62 -14.87 1.99
C ARG A 111 2.91 -14.53 2.74
N LYS A 112 2.81 -14.24 4.04
CA LYS A 112 3.98 -14.02 4.90
C LYS A 112 4.89 -15.24 4.93
N ILE A 113 4.31 -16.43 5.09
CA ILE A 113 5.06 -17.69 5.09
C ILE A 113 5.81 -17.87 3.76
N ILE A 114 5.16 -17.59 2.64
CA ILE A 114 5.77 -17.68 1.31
C ILE A 114 6.97 -16.71 1.20
N TYR A 115 6.82 -15.47 1.63
CA TYR A 115 7.91 -14.48 1.57
C TYR A 115 9.08 -14.86 2.49
N GLU A 116 8.81 -15.38 3.69
CA GLU A 116 9.84 -15.87 4.61
C GLU A 116 10.59 -17.06 4.02
N GLY A 117 9.87 -17.99 3.38
CA GLY A 117 10.47 -19.12 2.69
C GLY A 117 11.41 -18.71 1.56
N LEU A 118 11.00 -17.74 0.74
CA LEU A 118 11.83 -17.22 -0.35
C LEU A 118 13.10 -16.52 0.16
N ILE A 119 12.99 -15.77 1.26
CA ILE A 119 14.14 -15.07 1.87
C ILE A 119 15.13 -16.12 2.41
N ASN A 120 14.64 -17.16 3.06
CA ASN A 120 15.48 -18.24 3.58
C ASN A 120 16.18 -19.01 2.46
N ASP A 121 15.48 -19.29 1.36
CA ASP A 121 16.06 -19.95 0.19
C ASP A 121 17.18 -19.11 -0.43
N VAL A 122 17.01 -17.81 -0.53
CA VAL A 122 18.05 -16.89 -1.04
C VAL A 122 19.24 -16.85 -0.10
N SER A 123 19.04 -16.82 1.22
CA SER A 123 20.16 -16.83 2.17
C SER A 123 20.90 -18.16 2.19
N LEU A 124 20.23 -19.27 1.91
CA LEU A 124 20.89 -20.58 1.78
C LEU A 124 21.69 -20.72 0.48
N SER A 125 21.31 -20.03 -0.58
CA SER A 125 22.02 -20.05 -1.87
C SER A 125 23.27 -19.18 -1.89
N ASP A 126 23.43 -18.27 -0.94
CA ASP A 126 24.59 -17.38 -0.80
C ASP A 126 25.73 -18.03 0.02
N GLU A 127 25.50 -19.20 0.60
CA GLU A 127 26.49 -20.01 1.27
C GLU A 127 27.12 -21.03 0.29
#